data_d4f430b2ad5a4f574ec8b7710ba6603d
#
_entry.id   d4f430b2ad5a4f574ec8b7710ba6603d
#
_cell.length_a   1.000
_cell.length_b   1.000
_cell.length_c   1.000
_cell.angle_alpha   90.00
_cell.angle_beta   90.00
_cell.angle_gamma   90.00
#
_symmetry.space_group_name_H-M   'P 1'
#
loop_
_entity.id
_entity.type
_entity.pdbx_description
1 polymer ?
#
loop_
_entity_poly.entity_id
_entity_poly.type
_entity_poly.pdbx_seq_one_letter_code
_entity_poly.pdbx_strand_id
1 'polypeptide(L)'
;MKTEFQKCMDGEIFDGKDKELAEMTLKTKRLLVKLNSTDYADTKQKEAILREMFGHLGENVHVDIDFRCEYGKNIFVGNKVIINMNCTFVDNNRIEIGNNVLICLLYTSPSPRDSTSS
;
A
#
# COMPACT_ATOMS: atom_id res chain seq x y z
N MET A 1 -8.36 15.48 22.19
CA MET A 1 -8.27 14.02 22.30
C MET A 1 -7.94 13.42 20.95
N LYS A 2 -7.01 12.51 20.91
CA LYS A 2 -6.64 11.87 19.65
C LYS A 2 -7.68 10.83 19.25
N THR A 3 -7.97 10.77 17.95
CA THR A 3 -8.77 9.67 17.42
C THR A 3 -7.94 8.40 17.40
N GLU A 4 -8.59 7.27 17.22
CA GLU A 4 -7.86 6.00 17.13
C GLU A 4 -6.95 5.98 15.90
N PHE A 5 -7.38 6.64 14.81
CA PHE A 5 -6.52 6.78 13.64
C PHE A 5 -5.26 7.59 13.97
N GLN A 6 -5.40 8.69 14.70
CA GLN A 6 -4.25 9.51 15.06
C GLN A 6 -3.29 8.75 15.97
N LYS A 7 -3.82 7.95 16.89
CA LYS A 7 -2.96 7.12 17.74
C LYS A 7 -2.16 6.14 16.89
N CYS A 8 -2.79 5.54 15.89
CA CYS A 8 -2.10 4.63 14.99
C CYS A 8 -0.96 5.33 14.27
N MET A 9 -1.23 6.52 13.73
CA MET A 9 -0.22 7.30 13.02
C MET A 9 0.94 7.70 13.92
N ASP A 10 0.66 7.96 15.19
CA ASP A 10 1.69 8.38 16.15
C ASP A 10 2.43 7.20 16.77
N GLY A 11 2.07 5.98 16.41
CA GLY A 11 2.70 4.80 16.98
C GLY A 11 2.19 4.46 18.36
N GLU A 12 1.07 5.03 18.77
CA GLU A 12 0.49 4.76 20.08
C GLU A 12 -0.43 3.55 20.01
N ILE A 13 -0.76 3.02 21.18
CA ILE A 13 -1.73 1.93 21.28
C ILE A 13 -3.08 2.43 20.80
N PHE A 14 -3.70 1.71 19.90
CA PHE A 14 -4.98 2.09 19.35
C PHE A 14 -5.93 0.90 19.34
N ASP A 15 -7.22 1.20 19.24
CA ASP A 15 -8.26 0.18 19.17
C ASP A 15 -8.52 -0.18 17.71
N GLY A 16 -8.09 -1.37 17.31
CA GLY A 16 -8.26 -1.85 15.94
C GLY A 16 -9.71 -2.12 15.58
N LYS A 17 -10.61 -2.07 16.56
CA LYS A 17 -12.04 -2.24 16.30
C LYS A 17 -12.80 -0.93 16.25
N ASP A 18 -12.07 0.19 16.34
CA ASP A 18 -12.69 1.51 16.25
C ASP A 18 -13.44 1.64 14.94
N LYS A 19 -14.58 2.32 14.99
CA LYS A 19 -15.44 2.44 13.82
C LYS A 19 -14.75 3.14 12.66
N GLU A 20 -13.99 4.19 12.96
CA GLU A 20 -13.27 4.93 11.92
C GLU A 20 -12.27 4.02 11.21
N LEU A 21 -11.51 3.25 11.97
CA LEU A 21 -10.54 2.33 11.38
C LEU A 21 -11.23 1.23 10.59
N ALA A 22 -12.35 0.73 11.10
CA ALA A 22 -13.10 -0.31 10.39
C ALA A 22 -13.62 0.21 9.05
N GLU A 23 -14.10 1.44 9.01
CA GLU A 23 -14.59 2.03 7.76
C GLU A 23 -13.45 2.24 6.76
N MET A 24 -12.30 2.70 7.24
CA MET A 24 -11.12 2.86 6.40
C MET A 24 -10.68 1.53 5.82
N THR A 25 -10.62 0.51 6.66
CA THR A 25 -10.23 -0.82 6.22
C THR A 25 -11.19 -1.36 5.17
N LEU A 26 -12.49 -1.20 5.40
CA LEU A 26 -13.49 -1.69 4.46
C LEU A 26 -13.35 -0.99 3.11
N LYS A 27 -13.19 0.33 3.13
CA LYS A 27 -13.00 1.08 1.88
C LYS A 27 -11.77 0.59 1.14
N THR A 28 -10.67 0.41 1.88
CA THR A 28 -9.41 -0.06 1.30
C THR A 28 -9.57 -1.44 0.69
N LYS A 29 -10.22 -2.35 1.39
CA LYS A 29 -10.43 -3.70 0.87
C LYS A 29 -11.23 -3.69 -0.42
N ARG A 30 -12.24 -2.83 -0.50
CA ARG A 30 -13.03 -2.70 -1.72
C ARG A 30 -12.20 -2.16 -2.88
N LEU A 31 -11.35 -1.17 -2.60
CA LEU A 31 -10.46 -0.62 -3.62
C LEU A 31 -9.45 -1.66 -4.08
N LEU A 32 -8.95 -2.48 -3.15
CA LEU A 32 -8.00 -3.54 -3.49
C LEU A 32 -8.64 -4.59 -4.40
N VAL A 33 -9.89 -4.94 -4.16
CA VAL A 33 -10.59 -5.87 -5.04
C VAL A 33 -10.68 -5.29 -6.44
N LYS A 34 -11.02 -4.02 -6.57
CA LYS A 34 -11.06 -3.37 -7.87
C LYS A 34 -9.70 -3.34 -8.54
N LEU A 35 -8.66 -2.99 -7.77
CA LEU A 35 -7.30 -2.90 -8.30
C LEU A 35 -6.84 -4.26 -8.82
N ASN A 36 -7.01 -5.29 -8.02
CA ASN A 36 -6.49 -6.62 -8.34
C ASN A 36 -7.31 -7.35 -9.39
N SER A 37 -8.48 -6.84 -9.74
CA SER A 37 -9.30 -7.39 -10.81
C SER A 37 -9.29 -6.52 -12.06
N THR A 38 -8.56 -5.41 -12.06
CA THR A 38 -8.47 -4.53 -13.21
C THR A 38 -7.54 -5.15 -14.25
N ASP A 39 -7.92 -5.05 -15.53
CA ASP A 39 -7.09 -5.56 -16.62
C ASP A 39 -5.70 -4.94 -16.56
N TYR A 40 -4.70 -5.76 -16.72
CA TYR A 40 -3.30 -5.32 -16.65
C TYR A 40 -3.02 -4.15 -17.60
N ALA A 41 -3.67 -4.14 -18.75
CA ALA A 41 -3.46 -3.08 -19.75
C ALA A 41 -4.20 -1.79 -19.41
N ASP A 42 -5.15 -1.83 -18.49
CA ASP A 42 -5.93 -0.66 -18.13
C ASP A 42 -5.22 0.16 -17.05
N THR A 43 -4.14 0.81 -17.47
CA THR A 43 -3.31 1.57 -16.54
C THR A 43 -4.01 2.80 -15.99
N LYS A 44 -4.93 3.39 -16.75
CA LYS A 44 -5.65 4.57 -16.29
C LYS A 44 -6.57 4.25 -15.13
N GLN A 45 -7.28 3.13 -15.20
CA GLN A 45 -8.15 2.74 -14.11
C GLN A 45 -7.36 2.37 -12.89
N LYS A 46 -6.24 1.68 -13.06
CA LYS A 46 -5.36 1.35 -11.94
C LYS A 46 -4.86 2.61 -11.26
N GLU A 47 -4.44 3.59 -12.04
CA GLU A 47 -3.95 4.84 -11.48
C GLU A 47 -5.05 5.56 -10.68
N ALA A 48 -6.26 5.59 -11.22
CA ALA A 48 -7.37 6.24 -10.52
C ALA A 48 -7.65 5.58 -9.18
N ILE A 49 -7.61 4.25 -9.15
CA ILE A 49 -7.84 3.51 -7.91
C ILE A 49 -6.73 3.81 -6.90
N LEU A 50 -5.48 3.82 -7.37
CA LEU A 50 -4.34 4.08 -6.50
C LEU A 50 -4.38 5.51 -5.93
N ARG A 51 -4.79 6.49 -6.74
CA ARG A 51 -4.90 7.86 -6.27
C ARG A 51 -5.97 8.00 -5.21
N GLU A 52 -7.03 7.24 -5.32
CA GLU A 52 -8.08 7.25 -4.31
C GLU A 52 -7.63 6.56 -3.03
N MET A 53 -6.81 5.51 -3.15
CA MET A 53 -6.43 4.68 -2.02
C MET A 53 -5.22 5.22 -1.26
N PHE A 54 -4.21 5.70 -1.97
CA PHE A 54 -2.96 6.14 -1.33
C PHE A 54 -3.07 7.56 -0.78
N GLY A 55 -2.21 7.88 0.19
CA GLY A 55 -2.13 9.23 0.70
C GLY A 55 -1.56 10.19 -0.34
N HIS A 56 -0.63 9.71 -1.16
CA HIS A 56 -0.08 10.46 -2.29
C HIS A 56 0.42 9.49 -3.34
N LEU A 57 0.20 9.83 -4.60
CA LEU A 57 0.71 9.06 -5.72
C LEU A 57 1.36 10.01 -6.71
N GLY A 58 2.65 9.78 -6.98
CA GLY A 58 3.37 10.59 -7.96
C GLY A 58 3.04 10.19 -9.39
N GLU A 59 3.91 10.58 -10.32
CA GLU A 59 3.74 10.29 -11.74
C GLU A 59 4.56 9.06 -12.13
N ASN A 60 4.08 8.35 -13.15
CA ASN A 60 4.76 7.17 -13.69
C ASN A 60 4.98 6.11 -12.61
N VAL A 61 3.94 5.85 -11.83
CA VAL A 61 3.96 4.80 -10.83
C VAL A 61 3.27 3.58 -11.38
N HIS A 62 3.93 2.44 -11.28
CA HIS A 62 3.36 1.17 -11.74
C HIS A 62 3.26 0.23 -10.55
N VAL A 63 2.06 -0.27 -10.31
CA VAL A 63 1.81 -1.23 -9.24
C VAL A 63 1.20 -2.47 -9.87
N ASP A 64 1.90 -3.58 -9.75
CA ASP A 64 1.42 -4.84 -10.30
C ASP A 64 0.50 -5.55 -9.30
N ILE A 65 -0.26 -6.49 -9.76
CA ILE A 65 -1.17 -7.28 -8.92
C ILE A 65 -0.44 -8.58 -8.54
N ASP A 66 -0.76 -9.19 -7.44
CA ASP A 66 -1.65 -8.69 -6.40
C ASP A 66 -0.93 -7.66 -5.52
N PHE A 67 -1.63 -6.61 -5.20
CA PHE A 67 -1.13 -5.63 -4.25
C PHE A 67 -2.06 -5.62 -3.04
N ARG A 68 -1.49 -5.49 -1.84
CA ARG A 68 -2.28 -5.46 -0.62
C ARG A 68 -1.73 -4.42 0.33
N CYS A 69 -2.62 -3.79 1.07
CA CYS A 69 -2.22 -2.87 2.11
C CYS A 69 -3.31 -2.84 3.18
N GLU A 70 -3.00 -2.20 4.31
CA GLU A 70 -3.93 -2.15 5.43
C GLU A 70 -4.89 -0.98 5.28
N TYR A 71 -4.39 0.23 5.15
CA TYR A 71 -5.22 1.42 5.03
C TYR A 71 -5.05 2.14 3.70
N GLY A 72 -3.88 2.07 3.11
CA GLY A 72 -3.55 2.78 1.89
C GLY A 72 -3.23 4.25 2.11
N LYS A 73 -3.99 4.92 2.94
CA LYS A 73 -3.83 6.36 3.16
C LYS A 73 -2.50 6.74 3.77
N ASN A 74 -1.82 5.81 4.39
CA ASN A 74 -0.51 6.05 4.98
C ASN A 74 0.63 5.78 4.01
N ILE A 75 0.33 5.47 2.77
CA ILE A 75 1.33 5.18 1.75
C ILE A 75 1.48 6.41 0.85
N PHE A 76 2.71 6.91 0.77
CA PHE A 76 3.05 8.09 -0.01
C PHE A 76 4.11 7.72 -1.02
N VAL A 77 3.77 7.78 -2.29
CA VAL A 77 4.63 7.29 -3.38
C VAL A 77 5.09 8.44 -4.25
N GLY A 78 6.38 8.50 -4.49
CA GLY A 78 6.97 9.52 -5.37
C GLY A 78 6.82 9.19 -6.84
N ASN A 79 7.72 9.74 -7.67
CA ASN A 79 7.64 9.57 -9.13
C ASN A 79 8.51 8.41 -9.59
N LYS A 80 8.09 7.76 -10.67
CA LYS A 80 8.86 6.69 -11.31
C LYS A 80 9.15 5.55 -10.34
N VAL A 81 8.08 5.02 -9.75
CA VAL A 81 8.16 3.94 -8.79
C VAL A 81 7.51 2.70 -9.40
N ILE A 82 8.15 1.56 -9.24
CA ILE A 82 7.62 0.28 -9.68
C ILE A 82 7.47 -0.62 -8.47
N ILE A 83 6.26 -1.09 -8.26
CA ILE A 83 5.95 -2.04 -7.20
C ILE A 83 5.52 -3.34 -7.88
N ASN A 84 6.34 -4.37 -7.74
CA ASN A 84 6.09 -5.64 -8.40
C ASN A 84 4.97 -6.43 -7.73
N MET A 85 4.60 -7.51 -8.39
CA MET A 85 3.47 -8.34 -7.95
C MET A 85 3.67 -8.91 -6.56
N ASN A 86 2.55 -9.22 -5.91
CA ASN A 86 2.51 -9.88 -4.61
C ASN A 86 3.18 -9.09 -3.49
N CYS A 87 3.11 -7.78 -3.56
CA CYS A 87 3.62 -6.93 -2.48
C CYS A 87 2.52 -6.63 -1.48
N THR A 88 2.90 -6.62 -0.21
CA THR A 88 1.98 -6.29 0.88
C THR A 88 2.63 -5.21 1.73
N PHE A 89 1.90 -4.11 1.90
CA PHE A 89 2.34 -2.99 2.74
C PHE A 89 1.43 -2.91 3.95
N VAL A 90 2.02 -3.10 5.13
CA VAL A 90 1.26 -2.97 6.37
C VAL A 90 1.46 -1.54 6.85
N ASP A 91 0.61 -0.66 6.36
CA ASP A 91 0.76 0.78 6.61
C ASP A 91 -0.02 1.23 7.84
N ASN A 92 0.25 0.58 8.98
CA ASN A 92 -0.28 1.05 10.25
C ASN A 92 0.31 2.40 10.60
N ASN A 93 1.47 2.71 10.05
CA ASN A 93 2.08 4.02 10.17
C ASN A 93 2.53 4.45 8.78
N ARG A 94 3.10 5.64 8.68
CA ARG A 94 3.46 6.25 7.41
C ARG A 94 4.53 5.46 6.68
N ILE A 95 4.28 5.19 5.41
CA ILE A 95 5.26 4.58 4.51
C ILE A 95 5.51 5.58 3.40
N GLU A 96 6.75 6.02 3.25
CA GLU A 96 7.14 6.94 2.20
C GLU A 96 8.08 6.26 1.23
N ILE A 97 7.75 6.33 -0.05
CA ILE A 97 8.57 5.77 -1.12
C ILE A 97 9.02 6.92 -1.97
N GLY A 98 10.33 7.10 -2.08
CA GLY A 98 10.90 8.21 -2.84
C GLY A 98 10.77 8.02 -4.35
N ASN A 99 11.52 8.81 -5.11
CA ASN A 99 11.50 8.75 -6.56
C ASN A 99 12.47 7.69 -7.07
N ASN A 100 12.14 7.13 -8.24
CA ASN A 100 13.01 6.17 -8.92
C ASN A 100 13.29 4.93 -8.07
N VAL A 101 12.25 4.39 -7.45
CA VAL A 101 12.37 3.24 -6.56
C VAL A 101 11.74 2.02 -7.23
N LEU A 102 12.43 0.89 -7.14
CA LEU A 102 11.90 -0.40 -7.57
C LEU A 102 11.72 -1.27 -6.34
N ILE A 103 10.48 -1.65 -6.07
CA ILE A 103 10.18 -2.58 -5.00
C ILE A 103 9.89 -3.92 -5.63
N CYS A 104 10.75 -4.87 -5.34
CA CYS A 104 10.69 -6.18 -5.95
C CYS A 104 10.87 -7.23 -4.88
N LEU A 105 9.91 -8.12 -4.78
CA LEU A 105 10.04 -9.25 -3.87
C LEU A 105 10.70 -10.39 -4.63
N LEU A 106 12.01 -10.49 -4.47
CA LEU A 106 12.76 -11.59 -5.06
C LEU A 106 12.63 -12.78 -4.16
N TYR A 107 11.96 -13.80 -4.66
CA TYR A 107 11.84 -15.04 -3.93
C TYR A 107 12.53 -16.13 -4.72
N THR A 108 13.69 -16.53 -4.25
CA THR A 108 14.41 -17.66 -4.84
C THR A 108 14.23 -18.86 -3.94
N SER A 109 14.83 -19.98 -4.34
CA SER A 109 14.87 -21.15 -3.47
C SER A 109 15.38 -20.72 -2.11
N PRO A 110 14.91 -21.33 -1.05
CA PRO A 110 15.30 -20.93 0.29
C PRO A 110 16.80 -20.79 0.42
N SER A 111 17.21 -19.65 0.86
CA SER A 111 18.57 -19.36 1.15
C SER A 111 18.60 -18.58 2.45
N PRO A 112 19.51 -18.89 3.36
CA PRO A 112 19.52 -18.20 4.64
C PRO A 112 19.64 -16.68 4.50
N ARG A 113 20.21 -16.22 3.40
CA ARG A 113 20.41 -14.80 3.21
C ARG A 113 19.15 -14.07 2.78
N ASP A 114 18.21 -14.78 2.22
CA ASP A 114 17.04 -14.12 1.63
C ASP A 114 16.22 -13.40 2.68
N SER A 115 16.21 -13.89 3.87
CA SER A 115 15.47 -13.27 4.95
C SER A 115 16.00 -11.90 5.31
N THR A 116 17.21 -11.58 4.91
CA THR A 116 17.82 -10.30 5.26
C THR A 116 17.79 -9.30 4.14
N SER A 117 17.32 -9.71 3.00
CA SER A 117 17.39 -8.88 1.80
C SER A 117 16.27 -7.89 1.68
N SER A 118 15.38 -7.88 2.59
CA SER A 118 14.23 -7.00 2.55
C SER A 118 14.60 -5.53 2.46
#